data_7e789d699a320a68c1f304d2b1f0bb14
#
_entry.id   7e789d699a320a68c1f304d2b1f0bb14
#
_cell.length_a   1.000
_cell.length_b   1.000
_cell.length_c   1.000
_cell.angle_alpha   90.00
_cell.angle_beta   90.00
_cell.angle_gamma   90.00
#
_symmetry.space_group_name_H-M   'P 1'
#
loop_
_entity.id
_entity.type
_entity.pdbx_description
1 polymer ?
#
loop_
_entity_poly.entity_id
_entity_poly.type
_entity_poly.pdbx_seq_one_letter_code
_entity_poly.pdbx_strand_id
1 'polypeptide(L)'
;MEFTAVIDGCEFRFVETLPSLDGSSLFVLCANLDGKKYICPKDFWHSHAAAAAPEQPAPISANSTAQEKIALFLSLFRGRESLYARRYYNLKTGKSGYVPACQNEWKPGICDKRAQKCPDCPNRAFMPLTANVIRAHLWGKDEFCRDVFGIYPMLEDDRTWLLAVDFDEESWQEDAAAFRETCLAFGITPAVERSRSGNGAHIWFFFSEPVSAADARRLGSGLLTQAMARRHELQFKSYDRLFPSQ
;
A
#
# COMPACT_ATOMS: atom_id res chain seq x y z
N MET A 1 4.36 19.22 -20.82
CA MET A 1 3.84 17.81 -20.83
C MET A 1 3.59 17.45 -22.29
N GLU A 2 4.42 16.59 -22.85
CA GLU A 2 4.19 16.08 -24.20
C GLU A 2 3.11 14.99 -24.11
N PHE A 3 1.92 15.28 -24.62
CA PHE A 3 0.87 14.28 -24.75
C PHE A 3 1.12 13.46 -26.00
N THR A 4 1.12 12.14 -25.88
CA THR A 4 1.19 11.22 -27.02
C THR A 4 -0.14 10.48 -27.17
N ALA A 5 -0.52 10.14 -28.38
CA ALA A 5 -1.68 9.30 -28.70
C ALA A 5 -1.23 8.15 -29.60
N VAL A 6 -1.83 6.97 -29.43
CA VAL A 6 -1.66 5.84 -30.35
C VAL A 6 -2.96 5.68 -31.13
N ILE A 7 -2.90 5.89 -32.46
CA ILE A 7 -4.04 5.81 -33.36
C ILE A 7 -3.67 4.81 -34.45
N ASP A 8 -4.45 3.75 -34.61
CA ASP A 8 -4.20 2.67 -35.59
C ASP A 8 -2.78 2.08 -35.51
N GLY A 9 -2.23 1.96 -34.29
CA GLY A 9 -0.89 1.43 -34.07
C GLY A 9 0.25 2.42 -34.36
N CYS A 10 -0.04 3.64 -34.74
CA CYS A 10 0.94 4.71 -34.97
C CYS A 10 0.96 5.68 -33.79
N GLU A 11 2.17 6.07 -33.36
CA GLU A 11 2.38 7.04 -32.29
C GLU A 11 2.39 8.47 -32.85
N PHE A 12 1.61 9.35 -32.20
CA PHE A 12 1.53 10.78 -32.54
C PHE A 12 1.85 11.62 -31.30
N ARG A 13 2.52 12.76 -31.52
CA ARG A 13 2.79 13.75 -30.47
C ARG A 13 1.88 14.95 -30.64
N PHE A 14 1.38 15.47 -29.53
CA PHE A 14 0.66 16.75 -29.49
C PHE A 14 1.61 17.90 -29.90
N VAL A 15 1.11 18.80 -30.76
CA VAL A 15 1.83 20.01 -31.16
C VAL A 15 1.12 21.23 -30.57
N GLU A 16 -0.14 21.46 -30.94
CA GLU A 16 -0.94 22.59 -30.42
C GLU A 16 -2.43 22.37 -30.61
N THR A 17 -3.24 23.20 -29.96
CA THR A 17 -4.69 23.23 -30.16
C THR A 17 -5.06 24.37 -31.08
N LEU A 18 -5.87 24.10 -32.11
CA LEU A 18 -6.33 25.05 -33.09
C LEU A 18 -7.85 25.28 -32.95
N PRO A 19 -8.34 26.52 -32.93
CA PRO A 19 -9.77 26.79 -33.01
C PRO A 19 -10.29 26.57 -34.45
N SER A 20 -11.56 26.15 -34.59
CA SER A 20 -12.25 26.21 -35.86
C SER A 20 -12.44 27.68 -36.30
N LEU A 21 -12.62 27.91 -37.60
CA LEU A 21 -12.80 29.27 -38.15
C LEU A 21 -13.99 30.03 -37.56
N ASP A 22 -15.02 29.31 -37.14
CA ASP A 22 -16.22 29.87 -36.49
C ASP A 22 -16.15 29.86 -34.95
N GLY A 23 -15.03 29.36 -34.38
CA GLY A 23 -14.81 29.27 -32.94
C GLY A 23 -15.69 28.24 -32.21
N SER A 24 -16.50 27.44 -32.93
CA SER A 24 -17.42 26.48 -32.32
C SER A 24 -16.76 25.20 -31.86
N SER A 25 -15.59 24.86 -32.39
CA SER A 25 -14.89 23.59 -32.15
C SER A 25 -13.39 23.81 -31.94
N LEU A 26 -12.74 22.84 -31.28
CA LEU A 26 -11.29 22.80 -31.13
C LEU A 26 -10.73 21.58 -31.83
N PHE A 27 -9.61 21.77 -32.50
CA PHE A 27 -8.82 20.72 -33.16
C PHE A 27 -7.47 20.59 -32.50
N VAL A 28 -6.86 19.42 -32.63
CA VAL A 28 -5.48 19.16 -32.21
C VAL A 28 -4.62 18.97 -33.44
N LEU A 29 -3.56 19.75 -33.54
CA LEU A 29 -2.45 19.49 -34.45
C LEU A 29 -1.52 18.50 -33.76
N CYS A 30 -1.26 17.36 -34.39
CA CYS A 30 -0.33 16.34 -33.94
C CYS A 30 0.68 15.98 -35.02
N ALA A 31 1.79 15.37 -34.64
CA ALA A 31 2.82 14.91 -35.57
C ALA A 31 3.20 13.45 -35.28
N ASN A 32 3.42 12.65 -36.32
CA ASN A 32 3.97 11.30 -36.18
C ASN A 32 5.50 11.35 -35.93
N LEU A 33 6.12 10.20 -35.73
CA LEU A 33 7.57 10.08 -35.50
C LEU A 33 8.42 10.60 -36.67
N ASP A 34 7.88 10.57 -37.89
CA ASP A 34 8.55 11.12 -39.09
C ASP A 34 8.37 12.64 -39.22
N GLY A 35 7.71 13.28 -38.27
CA GLY A 35 7.43 14.71 -38.26
C GLY A 35 6.28 15.15 -39.17
N LYS A 36 5.56 14.23 -39.79
CA LYS A 36 4.39 14.56 -40.61
C LYS A 36 3.24 14.98 -39.71
N LYS A 37 2.62 16.12 -40.03
CA LYS A 37 1.58 16.76 -39.22
C LYS A 37 0.18 16.33 -39.67
N TYR A 38 -0.71 16.18 -38.70
CA TYR A 38 -2.11 15.81 -38.86
C TYR A 38 -2.98 16.68 -37.97
N ILE A 39 -4.25 16.83 -38.36
CA ILE A 39 -5.25 17.56 -37.57
C ILE A 39 -6.40 16.61 -37.29
N CYS A 40 -6.83 16.55 -36.04
CA CYS A 40 -8.01 15.78 -35.63
C CYS A 40 -8.88 16.58 -34.66
N PRO A 41 -10.20 16.25 -34.52
CA PRO A 41 -11.04 16.85 -33.49
C PRO A 41 -10.44 16.65 -32.09
N LYS A 42 -10.59 17.61 -31.21
CA LYS A 42 -10.04 17.55 -29.85
C LYS A 42 -10.58 16.35 -29.06
N ASP A 43 -11.86 16.03 -29.21
CA ASP A 43 -12.49 14.89 -28.52
C ASP A 43 -11.92 13.55 -29.02
N PHE A 44 -11.69 13.44 -30.34
CA PHE A 44 -11.04 12.28 -30.93
C PHE A 44 -9.61 12.12 -30.38
N TRP A 45 -8.85 13.20 -30.30
CA TRP A 45 -7.53 13.17 -29.69
C TRP A 45 -7.58 12.70 -28.24
N HIS A 46 -8.46 13.26 -27.42
CA HIS A 46 -8.59 12.88 -26.01
C HIS A 46 -9.02 11.43 -25.79
N SER A 47 -9.80 10.87 -26.68
CA SER A 47 -10.20 9.45 -26.59
C SER A 47 -9.05 8.48 -26.93
N HIS A 48 -8.01 8.95 -27.65
CA HIS A 48 -6.86 8.15 -28.07
C HIS A 48 -5.55 8.61 -27.42
N ALA A 49 -5.52 9.82 -26.88
CA ALA A 49 -4.39 10.27 -26.08
C ALA A 49 -4.29 9.34 -24.87
N ALA A 50 -3.28 8.50 -24.84
CA ALA A 50 -2.82 7.96 -23.58
C ALA A 50 -2.61 9.18 -22.68
N ALA A 51 -3.39 9.32 -21.60
CA ALA A 51 -2.95 10.16 -20.51
C ALA A 51 -1.50 9.79 -20.31
N ALA A 52 -0.58 10.75 -20.46
CA ALA A 52 0.85 10.50 -20.29
C ALA A 52 0.94 9.63 -19.04
N ALA A 53 1.34 8.36 -19.23
CA ALA A 53 1.37 7.44 -18.11
C ALA A 53 2.14 8.20 -17.06
N PRO A 54 1.58 8.48 -15.87
CA PRO A 54 2.22 9.35 -14.90
C PRO A 54 3.64 8.84 -14.82
N GLU A 55 4.61 9.72 -15.10
CA GLU A 55 6.04 9.38 -15.16
C GLU A 55 6.29 8.47 -13.99
N GLN A 56 6.49 7.17 -14.24
CA GLN A 56 6.58 6.21 -13.14
C GLN A 56 7.75 6.69 -12.30
N PRO A 57 7.54 7.09 -11.06
CA PRO A 57 8.61 7.64 -10.24
C PRO A 57 9.76 6.64 -10.31
N ALA A 58 10.96 7.13 -10.52
CA ALA A 58 12.15 6.30 -10.65
C ALA A 58 12.13 5.25 -9.52
N PRO A 59 12.39 3.97 -9.81
CA PRO A 59 12.25 2.90 -8.83
C PRO A 59 13.11 3.22 -7.59
N ILE A 60 12.52 3.14 -6.42
CA ILE A 60 13.22 3.38 -5.16
C ILE A 60 14.33 2.34 -5.00
N SER A 61 15.52 2.83 -4.73
CA SER A 61 16.74 2.00 -4.60
C SER A 61 17.48 2.31 -3.31
N ALA A 62 18.59 1.62 -3.08
CA ALA A 62 19.49 1.92 -1.96
C ALA A 62 19.97 3.38 -1.98
N ASN A 63 20.17 3.96 -3.18
CA ASN A 63 20.66 5.32 -3.38
C ASN A 63 19.57 6.40 -3.31
N SER A 64 18.30 6.02 -3.24
CA SER A 64 17.20 6.98 -3.09
C SER A 64 17.28 7.71 -1.76
N THR A 65 16.82 8.96 -1.75
CA THR A 65 16.81 9.82 -0.56
C THR A 65 15.89 9.26 0.52
N ALA A 66 16.10 9.68 1.77
CA ALA A 66 15.21 9.31 2.87
C ALA A 66 13.77 9.80 2.64
N GLN A 67 13.59 10.94 1.99
CA GLN A 67 12.28 11.49 1.66
C GLN A 67 11.53 10.63 0.65
N GLU A 68 12.20 10.20 -0.43
CA GLU A 68 11.62 9.30 -1.43
C GLU A 68 11.23 7.95 -0.82
N LYS A 69 12.08 7.38 0.03
CA LYS A 69 11.79 6.13 0.75
C LYS A 69 10.58 6.27 1.68
N ILE A 70 10.48 7.39 2.43
CA ILE A 70 9.33 7.68 3.29
C ILE A 70 8.05 7.88 2.46
N ALA A 71 8.14 8.58 1.33
CA ALA A 71 7.01 8.80 0.44
C ALA A 71 6.48 7.48 -0.14
N LEU A 72 7.37 6.59 -0.60
CA LEU A 72 6.98 5.26 -1.05
C LEU A 72 6.33 4.46 0.09
N PHE A 73 6.92 4.47 1.27
CA PHE A 73 6.37 3.75 2.42
C PHE A 73 4.94 4.23 2.74
N LEU A 74 4.72 5.55 2.78
CA LEU A 74 3.40 6.15 2.98
C LEU A 74 2.40 5.80 1.89
N SER A 75 2.86 5.68 0.65
CA SER A 75 1.98 5.34 -0.48
C SER A 75 1.51 3.89 -0.46
N LEU A 76 2.31 2.98 0.10
CA LEU A 76 2.01 1.55 0.19
C LEU A 76 1.25 1.21 1.48
N PHE A 77 1.79 1.61 2.63
CA PHE A 77 1.25 1.23 3.94
C PHE A 77 0.24 2.27 4.45
N ARG A 78 -0.83 2.45 3.68
CA ARG A 78 -1.93 3.36 4.04
C ARG A 78 -2.86 2.73 5.07
N GLY A 79 -3.30 3.53 6.00
CA GLY A 79 -4.28 3.16 7.02
C GLY A 79 -4.92 4.41 7.61
N ARG A 80 -5.41 4.34 8.84
CA ARG A 80 -5.89 5.53 9.54
C ARG A 80 -4.76 6.53 9.72
N GLU A 81 -4.95 7.75 9.26
CA GLU A 81 -3.96 8.81 9.39
C GLU A 81 -3.97 9.46 10.78
N SER A 82 -5.12 9.40 11.47
CA SER A 82 -5.35 10.03 12.77
C SER A 82 -4.65 9.33 13.95
N LEU A 83 -4.21 8.09 13.76
CA LEU A 83 -3.54 7.33 14.81
C LEU A 83 -2.62 6.23 14.25
N TYR A 84 -1.64 5.86 15.05
CA TYR A 84 -0.79 4.68 14.81
C TYR A 84 -0.58 3.89 16.10
N ALA A 85 -0.15 2.64 15.99
CA ALA A 85 0.20 1.82 17.13
C ALA A 85 1.69 1.96 17.44
N ARG A 86 2.03 2.44 18.63
CA ARG A 86 3.39 2.53 19.11
C ARG A 86 3.81 1.22 19.78
N ARG A 87 4.98 0.70 19.44
CA ARG A 87 5.54 -0.47 20.12
C ARG A 87 6.11 -0.04 21.49
N TYR A 88 5.83 -0.84 22.51
CA TYR A 88 6.46 -0.71 23.82
C TYR A 88 7.32 -1.94 24.14
N TYR A 89 8.29 -1.74 25.01
CA TYR A 89 9.07 -2.81 25.61
C TYR A 89 9.21 -2.54 27.11
N ASN A 90 8.87 -3.53 27.94
CA ASN A 90 8.97 -3.44 29.39
C ASN A 90 10.29 -4.06 29.85
N LEU A 91 11.23 -3.23 30.26
CA LEU A 91 12.57 -3.64 30.69
C LEU A 91 12.56 -4.59 31.90
N LYS A 92 11.53 -4.54 32.77
CA LYS A 92 11.44 -5.40 33.96
C LYS A 92 10.95 -6.80 33.64
N THR A 93 10.04 -6.94 32.69
CA THR A 93 9.35 -8.21 32.39
C THR A 93 9.74 -8.80 31.05
N GLY A 94 10.51 -8.08 30.23
CA GLY A 94 10.83 -8.46 28.85
C GLY A 94 9.64 -8.41 27.88
N LYS A 95 8.43 -8.09 28.36
CA LYS A 95 7.23 -8.08 27.52
C LYS A 95 7.21 -6.88 26.58
N SER A 96 6.80 -7.12 25.35
CA SER A 96 6.57 -6.09 24.36
C SER A 96 5.16 -6.22 23.76
N GLY A 97 4.71 -5.17 23.08
CA GLY A 97 3.41 -5.15 22.41
C GLY A 97 3.15 -3.79 21.79
N TYR A 98 1.95 -3.60 21.29
CA TYR A 98 1.53 -2.39 20.61
C TYR A 98 0.38 -1.73 21.37
N VAL A 99 0.41 -0.41 21.43
CA VAL A 99 -0.66 0.41 22.03
C VAL A 99 -0.90 1.63 21.14
N PRO A 100 -2.13 2.16 21.06
CA PRO A 100 -2.38 3.41 20.37
C PRO A 100 -1.47 4.52 20.88
N ALA A 101 -0.79 5.25 20.01
CA ALA A 101 -0.01 6.41 20.40
C ALA A 101 -0.97 7.52 20.86
N CYS A 102 -0.79 7.98 22.11
CA CYS A 102 -1.68 8.95 22.73
C CYS A 102 -0.87 10.00 23.50
N GLN A 103 -1.20 11.28 23.32
CA GLN A 103 -0.56 12.39 24.03
C GLN A 103 -0.78 12.35 25.54
N ASN A 104 -1.87 11.75 25.99
CA ASN A 104 -2.25 11.65 27.39
C ASN A 104 -1.78 10.34 28.05
N GLU A 105 -1.00 9.53 27.33
CA GLU A 105 -0.53 8.24 27.87
C GLU A 105 0.25 8.42 29.17
N TRP A 106 -0.17 7.70 30.21
CA TRP A 106 0.43 7.71 31.55
C TRP A 106 0.40 9.06 32.30
N LYS A 107 -0.35 10.06 31.81
CA LYS A 107 -0.53 11.30 32.56
C LYS A 107 -1.35 11.05 33.84
N PRO A 108 -0.82 11.40 35.04
CA PRO A 108 -1.54 11.21 36.28
C PRO A 108 -2.91 11.95 36.31
N GLY A 109 -3.95 11.28 36.78
CA GLY A 109 -5.31 11.82 36.84
C GLY A 109 -6.06 11.88 35.50
N ILE A 110 -5.38 11.58 34.37
CA ILE A 110 -5.97 11.62 33.03
C ILE A 110 -6.01 10.22 32.41
N CYS A 111 -4.93 9.44 32.51
CA CYS A 111 -4.81 8.13 31.91
C CYS A 111 -4.69 7.05 32.97
N ASP A 112 -5.70 6.20 33.08
CA ASP A 112 -5.68 4.97 33.86
C ASP A 112 -5.99 3.75 32.99
N LYS A 113 -4.94 3.14 32.46
CA LYS A 113 -5.04 1.94 31.59
C LYS A 113 -5.51 0.68 32.34
N ARG A 114 -5.55 0.69 33.67
CA ARG A 114 -6.07 -0.43 34.47
C ARG A 114 -7.57 -0.35 34.57
N ALA A 115 -8.12 0.86 34.71
CA ALA A 115 -9.55 1.10 34.83
C ALA A 115 -10.27 1.11 33.46
N GLN A 116 -9.59 1.58 32.40
CA GLN A 116 -10.24 1.83 31.13
C GLN A 116 -9.36 1.49 29.91
N LYS A 117 -9.97 0.85 28.90
CA LYS A 117 -9.30 0.59 27.59
C LYS A 117 -9.19 1.86 26.77
N CYS A 118 -8.13 1.97 25.97
CA CYS A 118 -7.88 3.15 25.12
C CYS A 118 -9.01 3.48 24.13
N PRO A 119 -9.68 2.51 23.47
CA PRO A 119 -10.80 2.82 22.56
C PRO A 119 -11.97 3.54 23.24
N ASP A 120 -12.22 3.23 24.52
CA ASP A 120 -13.36 3.75 25.28
C ASP A 120 -12.98 4.94 26.17
N CYS A 121 -11.71 5.39 26.13
CA CYS A 121 -11.20 6.43 27.00
C CYS A 121 -11.73 7.82 26.57
N PRO A 122 -12.43 8.57 27.44
CA PRO A 122 -12.93 9.91 27.11
C PRO A 122 -11.79 10.92 26.94
N ASN A 123 -10.62 10.66 27.55
CA ASN A 123 -9.47 11.53 27.52
C ASN A 123 -8.46 11.12 26.42
N ARG A 124 -8.88 10.25 25.47
CA ARG A 124 -8.00 9.84 24.37
C ARG A 124 -7.64 11.04 23.50
N ALA A 125 -6.34 11.22 23.25
CA ALA A 125 -5.79 12.21 22.32
C ALA A 125 -4.78 11.48 21.43
N PHE A 126 -5.29 10.75 20.46
CA PHE A 126 -4.45 9.95 19.57
C PHE A 126 -3.53 10.82 18.74
N MET A 127 -2.37 10.28 18.40
CA MET A 127 -1.34 10.98 17.63
C MET A 127 -1.36 10.49 16.18
N PRO A 128 -1.31 11.42 15.22
CA PRO A 128 -1.24 11.06 13.80
C PRO A 128 0.10 10.42 13.46
N LEU A 129 0.09 9.57 12.42
CA LEU A 129 1.31 9.05 11.83
C LEU A 129 2.03 10.17 11.07
N THR A 130 3.28 10.45 11.45
CA THR A 130 4.09 11.52 10.86
C THR A 130 5.32 10.96 10.14
N ALA A 131 5.90 11.73 9.22
CA ALA A 131 7.15 11.39 8.54
C ALA A 131 8.30 11.10 9.52
N ASN A 132 8.32 11.74 10.70
CA ASN A 132 9.35 11.48 11.70
C ASN A 132 9.20 10.10 12.36
N VAL A 133 7.97 9.64 12.60
CA VAL A 133 7.69 8.28 13.09
C VAL A 133 8.16 7.24 12.08
N ILE A 134 7.84 7.45 10.80
CA ILE A 134 8.28 6.56 9.71
C ILE A 134 9.80 6.57 9.57
N ARG A 135 10.42 7.75 9.64
CA ARG A 135 11.89 7.86 9.59
C ARG A 135 12.53 7.06 10.71
N ALA A 136 12.04 7.18 11.94
CA ALA A 136 12.56 6.41 13.08
C ALA A 136 12.42 4.91 12.86
N HIS A 137 11.26 4.47 12.38
CA HIS A 137 10.99 3.06 12.04
C HIS A 137 11.95 2.51 10.98
N LEU A 138 12.12 3.23 9.86
CA LEU A 138 13.01 2.81 8.78
C LEU A 138 14.50 2.88 9.20
N TRP A 139 14.84 3.71 10.17
CA TRP A 139 16.20 3.81 10.69
C TRP A 139 16.55 2.67 11.64
N GLY A 140 15.58 2.21 12.47
CA GLY A 140 15.70 1.00 13.28
C GLY A 140 16.85 1.03 14.29
N LYS A 141 17.06 2.17 14.99
CA LYS A 141 18.19 2.33 15.92
C LYS A 141 17.88 2.03 17.39
N ASP A 142 16.60 1.90 17.74
CA ASP A 142 16.25 1.60 19.12
C ASP A 142 16.55 0.13 19.45
N GLU A 143 17.40 -0.10 20.43
CA GLU A 143 17.82 -1.43 20.88
C GLU A 143 16.64 -2.35 21.23
N PHE A 144 15.56 -1.79 21.77
CA PHE A 144 14.35 -2.52 22.14
C PHE A 144 13.25 -2.43 21.08
N CYS A 145 13.60 -1.90 19.91
CA CYS A 145 12.69 -1.73 18.77
C CYS A 145 11.42 -0.93 19.10
N ARG A 146 11.50 0.07 20.00
CA ARG A 146 10.39 0.95 20.35
C ARG A 146 10.11 2.01 19.27
N ASP A 147 11.01 2.17 18.31
CA ASP A 147 10.85 2.95 17.09
C ASP A 147 10.00 2.24 16.03
N VAL A 148 9.70 0.96 16.21
CA VAL A 148 8.76 0.24 15.37
C VAL A 148 7.32 0.69 15.67
N PHE A 149 6.55 0.93 14.63
CA PHE A 149 5.13 1.23 14.75
C PHE A 149 4.26 0.26 13.93
N GLY A 150 2.98 0.21 14.25
CA GLY A 150 1.96 -0.47 13.47
C GLY A 150 0.96 0.52 12.91
N ILE A 151 0.45 0.24 11.74
CA ILE A 151 -0.69 0.96 11.16
C ILE A 151 -2.00 0.33 11.60
N TYR A 152 -3.09 1.09 11.53
CA TYR A 152 -4.45 0.58 11.59
C TYR A 152 -4.98 0.51 10.15
N PRO A 153 -4.89 -0.67 9.50
CA PRO A 153 -5.18 -0.79 8.07
C PRO A 153 -6.65 -0.61 7.73
N MET A 154 -7.56 -0.93 8.65
CA MET A 154 -8.99 -0.72 8.45
C MET A 154 -9.36 0.73 8.72
N LEU A 155 -9.92 1.40 7.74
CA LEU A 155 -10.42 2.77 7.80
C LEU A 155 -11.71 2.85 8.64
N GLU A 156 -12.19 4.06 8.92
CA GLU A 156 -13.40 4.27 9.73
C GLU A 156 -14.70 3.86 9.02
N ASP A 157 -14.64 3.75 7.70
CA ASP A 157 -15.74 3.32 6.82
C ASP A 157 -15.63 1.84 6.39
N ASP A 158 -14.90 1.03 7.15
CA ASP A 158 -14.67 -0.41 6.93
C ASP A 158 -13.99 -0.74 5.59
N ARG A 159 -13.26 0.21 5.00
CA ARG A 159 -12.41 0.00 3.83
C ARG A 159 -10.95 -0.18 4.21
N THR A 160 -10.16 -0.65 3.26
CA THR A 160 -8.70 -0.85 3.41
C THR A 160 -7.97 -0.56 2.11
N TRP A 161 -6.73 -0.06 2.22
CA TRP A 161 -5.81 0.14 1.10
C TRP A 161 -4.94 -1.07 0.81
N LEU A 162 -4.94 -2.05 1.70
CA LEU A 162 -4.06 -3.21 1.58
C LEU A 162 -4.70 -4.46 2.18
N LEU A 163 -4.20 -5.60 1.70
CA LEU A 163 -4.39 -6.90 2.32
C LEU A 163 -3.01 -7.50 2.57
N ALA A 164 -2.80 -8.09 3.73
CA ALA A 164 -1.62 -8.87 4.04
C ALA A 164 -1.99 -10.29 4.45
N VAL A 165 -1.20 -11.25 3.99
CA VAL A 165 -1.27 -12.65 4.42
C VAL A 165 0.01 -12.95 5.16
N ASP A 166 -0.11 -13.48 6.38
CA ASP A 166 1.00 -13.77 7.28
C ASP A 166 1.27 -15.27 7.32
N PHE A 167 2.52 -15.63 7.07
CA PHE A 167 3.03 -17.00 7.15
C PHE A 167 4.18 -17.05 8.15
N ASP A 168 4.03 -17.84 9.20
CA ASP A 168 5.02 -18.01 10.26
C ASP A 168 5.38 -19.50 10.48
N GLU A 169 6.43 -19.79 11.26
CA GLU A 169 6.86 -21.12 11.70
C GLU A 169 7.41 -22.03 10.59
N GLU A 170 7.30 -23.34 10.77
CA GLU A 170 7.82 -24.34 9.81
C GLU A 170 7.08 -24.27 8.48
N SER A 171 7.77 -24.57 7.38
CA SER A 171 7.25 -24.60 6.00
C SER A 171 6.76 -23.25 5.43
N TRP A 172 7.00 -22.11 6.10
CA TRP A 172 6.55 -20.81 5.59
C TRP A 172 7.07 -20.49 4.18
N GLN A 173 8.26 -20.98 3.82
CA GLN A 173 8.88 -20.72 2.52
C GLN A 173 8.11 -21.40 1.39
N GLU A 174 7.78 -22.68 1.59
CA GLU A 174 7.01 -23.47 0.62
C GLU A 174 5.58 -23.00 0.53
N ASP A 175 4.95 -22.71 1.66
CA ASP A 175 3.57 -22.22 1.72
C ASP A 175 3.43 -20.83 1.09
N ALA A 176 4.32 -19.89 1.42
CA ALA A 176 4.37 -18.56 0.82
C ALA A 176 4.65 -18.59 -0.69
N ALA A 177 5.58 -19.49 -1.13
CA ALA A 177 5.87 -19.67 -2.54
C ALA A 177 4.66 -20.21 -3.30
N ALA A 178 3.99 -21.25 -2.79
CA ALA A 178 2.79 -21.82 -3.39
C ALA A 178 1.62 -20.83 -3.46
N PHE A 179 1.45 -20.04 -2.41
CA PHE A 179 0.46 -18.97 -2.40
C PHE A 179 0.76 -17.89 -3.45
N ARG A 180 2.03 -17.45 -3.54
CA ARG A 180 2.47 -16.48 -4.56
C ARG A 180 2.28 -17.02 -5.98
N GLU A 181 2.65 -18.28 -6.25
CA GLU A 181 2.43 -18.93 -7.55
C GLU A 181 0.94 -18.98 -7.91
N THR A 182 0.09 -19.24 -6.93
CA THR A 182 -1.37 -19.21 -7.13
C THR A 182 -1.84 -17.80 -7.49
N CYS A 183 -1.38 -16.76 -6.80
CA CYS A 183 -1.70 -15.38 -7.14
C CYS A 183 -1.30 -15.04 -8.58
N LEU A 184 -0.08 -15.41 -8.98
CA LEU A 184 0.42 -15.17 -10.34
C LEU A 184 -0.42 -15.88 -11.40
N ALA A 185 -0.91 -17.09 -11.12
CA ALA A 185 -1.80 -17.82 -12.02
C ALA A 185 -3.17 -17.15 -12.21
N PHE A 186 -3.59 -16.29 -11.28
CA PHE A 186 -4.77 -15.44 -11.40
C PHE A 186 -4.43 -14.02 -11.91
N GLY A 187 -3.20 -13.79 -12.39
CA GLY A 187 -2.77 -12.49 -12.92
C GLY A 187 -2.50 -11.44 -11.83
N ILE A 188 -2.38 -11.86 -10.57
CA ILE A 188 -2.13 -10.97 -9.43
C ILE A 188 -0.66 -11.08 -9.03
N THR A 189 0.05 -9.96 -9.00
CA THR A 189 1.47 -9.90 -8.57
C THR A 189 1.56 -9.32 -7.15
N PRO A 190 1.60 -10.14 -6.10
CA PRO A 190 1.75 -9.65 -4.74
C PRO A 190 3.22 -9.32 -4.44
N ALA A 191 3.45 -8.41 -3.49
CA ALA A 191 4.77 -8.20 -2.91
C ALA A 191 5.03 -9.20 -1.79
N VAL A 192 6.23 -9.79 -1.75
CA VAL A 192 6.63 -10.75 -0.72
C VAL A 192 7.73 -10.13 0.12
N GLU A 193 7.52 -10.11 1.43
CA GLU A 193 8.47 -9.64 2.42
C GLU A 193 8.84 -10.80 3.35
N ARG A 194 10.13 -10.96 3.63
CA ARG A 194 10.56 -11.84 4.71
C ARG A 194 10.29 -11.15 6.05
N SER A 195 9.64 -11.86 6.97
CA SER A 195 9.36 -11.32 8.29
C SER A 195 10.63 -10.92 9.04
N ARG A 196 10.52 -9.99 9.97
CA ARG A 196 11.66 -9.48 10.73
C ARG A 196 12.36 -10.55 11.56
N SER A 197 11.63 -11.54 12.07
CA SER A 197 12.21 -12.68 12.78
C SER A 197 13.11 -13.54 11.89
N GLY A 198 12.93 -13.45 10.57
CA GLY A 198 13.54 -14.32 9.58
C GLY A 198 12.84 -15.66 9.40
N ASN A 199 11.82 -15.95 10.21
CA ASN A 199 11.10 -17.22 10.27
C ASN A 199 9.66 -17.14 9.75
N GLY A 200 9.40 -16.27 8.79
CA GLY A 200 8.07 -16.07 8.22
C GLY A 200 8.11 -15.17 7.01
N ALA A 201 6.96 -14.96 6.40
CA ALA A 201 6.75 -14.04 5.29
C ALA A 201 5.42 -13.32 5.41
N HIS A 202 5.42 -12.06 5.00
CA HIS A 202 4.20 -11.31 4.72
C HIS A 202 4.00 -11.21 3.21
N ILE A 203 2.81 -11.51 2.74
CA ILE A 203 2.44 -11.32 1.34
C ILE A 203 1.43 -10.19 1.25
N TRP A 204 1.84 -9.10 0.56
CA TRP A 204 1.15 -7.83 0.51
C TRP A 204 0.42 -7.64 -0.81
N PHE A 205 -0.80 -7.15 -0.73
CA PHE A 205 -1.59 -6.64 -1.85
C PHE A 205 -1.89 -5.18 -1.57
N PHE A 206 -1.50 -4.30 -2.49
CA PHE A 206 -1.73 -2.87 -2.40
C PHE A 206 -2.79 -2.47 -3.42
N PHE A 207 -3.88 -1.90 -2.97
CA PHE A 207 -4.98 -1.49 -3.83
C PHE A 207 -4.77 -0.05 -4.32
N SER A 208 -5.12 0.24 -5.58
CA SER A 208 -5.06 1.59 -6.16
C SER A 208 -6.07 2.54 -5.53
N GLU A 209 -7.19 1.99 -5.04
CA GLU A 209 -8.22 2.67 -4.29
C GLU A 209 -8.66 1.82 -3.08
N PRO A 210 -9.25 2.42 -2.03
CA PRO A 210 -9.66 1.64 -0.87
C PRO A 210 -10.86 0.75 -1.22
N VAL A 211 -10.75 -0.52 -0.87
CA VAL A 211 -11.79 -1.53 -1.07
C VAL A 211 -12.44 -1.92 0.25
N SER A 212 -13.63 -2.53 0.21
CA SER A 212 -14.24 -3.11 1.41
C SER A 212 -13.27 -4.10 2.07
N ALA A 213 -13.04 -3.96 3.38
CA ALA A 213 -12.21 -4.88 4.15
C ALA A 213 -12.75 -6.33 4.09
N ALA A 214 -14.07 -6.48 3.97
CA ALA A 214 -14.70 -7.80 3.79
C ALA A 214 -14.33 -8.42 2.44
N ASP A 215 -14.30 -7.64 1.36
CA ASP A 215 -13.94 -8.14 0.02
C ASP A 215 -12.45 -8.43 -0.07
N ALA A 216 -11.59 -7.60 0.54
CA ALA A 216 -10.17 -7.90 0.66
C ALA A 216 -9.93 -9.24 1.37
N ARG A 217 -10.63 -9.51 2.47
CA ARG A 217 -10.54 -10.81 3.17
C ARG A 217 -11.07 -11.98 2.33
N ARG A 218 -12.18 -11.77 1.59
CA ARG A 218 -12.71 -12.79 0.67
C ARG A 218 -11.71 -13.14 -0.41
N LEU A 219 -11.05 -12.13 -1.00
CA LEU A 219 -9.97 -12.32 -1.96
C LEU A 219 -8.84 -13.19 -1.36
N GLY A 220 -8.31 -12.79 -0.20
CA GLY A 220 -7.23 -13.52 0.47
C GLY A 220 -7.60 -14.97 0.80
N SER A 221 -8.78 -15.18 1.39
CA SER A 221 -9.29 -16.51 1.72
C SER A 221 -9.53 -17.37 0.48
N GLY A 222 -10.06 -16.77 -0.60
CA GLY A 222 -10.26 -17.47 -1.87
C GLY A 222 -8.93 -17.91 -2.49
N LEU A 223 -7.92 -17.04 -2.49
CA LEU A 223 -6.58 -17.38 -2.98
C LEU A 223 -5.91 -18.47 -2.14
N LEU A 224 -6.06 -18.43 -0.80
CA LEU A 224 -5.57 -19.50 0.08
C LEU A 224 -6.24 -20.84 -0.25
N THR A 225 -7.56 -20.85 -0.39
CA THR A 225 -8.30 -22.06 -0.77
C THR A 225 -7.82 -22.62 -2.10
N GLN A 226 -7.58 -21.77 -3.09
CA GLN A 226 -7.06 -22.19 -4.40
C GLN A 226 -5.62 -22.70 -4.31
N ALA A 227 -4.78 -22.11 -3.47
CA ALA A 227 -3.43 -22.57 -3.24
C ALA A 227 -3.42 -23.97 -2.61
N MET A 228 -4.26 -24.20 -1.60
CA MET A 228 -4.43 -25.53 -0.97
C MET A 228 -4.96 -26.57 -1.94
N ALA A 229 -5.91 -26.20 -2.82
CA ALA A 229 -6.43 -27.11 -3.84
C ALA A 229 -5.40 -27.49 -4.92
N ARG A 230 -4.43 -26.61 -5.22
CA ARG A 230 -3.36 -26.86 -6.20
C ARG A 230 -2.19 -27.65 -5.64
N ARG A 231 -1.95 -27.57 -4.36
CA ARG A 231 -0.80 -28.14 -3.64
C ARG A 231 -1.30 -28.99 -2.49
N HIS A 232 -1.90 -30.14 -2.79
CA HIS A 232 -2.47 -31.06 -1.80
C HIS A 232 -1.45 -31.58 -0.76
N GLU A 233 -0.15 -31.57 -1.12
CA GLU A 233 0.96 -31.92 -0.23
C GLU A 233 1.24 -30.86 0.83
N LEU A 234 0.84 -29.60 0.59
CA LEU A 234 1.05 -28.48 1.51
C LEU A 234 -0.17 -28.33 2.43
N GLN A 235 0.06 -28.34 3.72
CA GLN A 235 -1.01 -28.22 4.72
C GLN A 235 -1.25 -26.77 5.13
N PHE A 236 -0.44 -25.81 4.63
CA PHE A 236 -0.48 -24.38 4.99
C PHE A 236 -0.54 -24.15 6.51
N LYS A 237 0.21 -24.97 7.28
CA LYS A 237 0.30 -24.85 8.73
C LYS A 237 0.94 -23.54 9.17
N SER A 238 1.79 -22.97 8.33
CA SER A 238 2.44 -21.70 8.58
C SER A 238 1.53 -20.49 8.36
N TYR A 239 0.34 -20.66 7.74
CA TYR A 239 -0.62 -19.57 7.63
C TYR A 239 -1.14 -19.18 9.01
N ASP A 240 -0.89 -17.93 9.42
CA ASP A 240 -1.37 -17.40 10.71
C ASP A 240 -2.66 -16.59 10.52
N ARG A 241 -2.63 -15.54 9.69
CA ARG A 241 -3.79 -14.65 9.55
C ARG A 241 -3.80 -13.79 8.29
N LEU A 242 -4.96 -13.15 8.08
CA LEU A 242 -5.16 -12.07 7.12
C LEU A 242 -5.28 -10.72 7.83
N PHE A 243 -4.73 -9.66 7.24
CA PHE A 243 -4.95 -8.27 7.68
C PHE A 243 -5.61 -7.47 6.55
N PRO A 244 -6.62 -6.61 6.87
CA PRO A 244 -7.19 -6.38 8.20
C PRO A 244 -7.98 -7.58 8.70
N SER A 245 -7.79 -7.96 9.98
CA SER A 245 -8.45 -9.14 10.57
C SER A 245 -9.87 -8.85 11.07
N GLN A 246 -10.18 -7.67 11.44
CA GLN A 246 -11.52 -7.12 11.77
C GLN A 246 -11.43 -5.64 12.08
#